data_12807ce49556f199b94d4bc689e1af70
#
_entry.id   12807ce49556f199b94d4bc689e1af70
#
_cell.length_a   1.000
_cell.length_b   1.000
_cell.length_c   1.000
_cell.angle_alpha   90.00
_cell.angle_beta   90.00
_cell.angle_gamma   90.00
#
_symmetry.space_group_name_H-M   'P 1'
#
loop_
_entity.id
_entity.type
_entity.pdbx_description
1 polymer ?
#
loop_
_entity_poly.entity_id
_entity_poly.type
_entity_poly.pdbx_seq_one_letter_code
_entity_poly.pdbx_strand_id
1 'polypeptide(L)'
;MPVVTFVTGRPADASARHTAAFRKGLDETGYVERQNVTVEYYWLDGRYDRLPSLMADLVRRRVAIIATPGITAGAQAAKAATTAIPIVFGVGDDPVRLGLVASLSRPGGNATGVNFFSREIAAKRLGLFHDLVPKATRIAVLVNPANQPIAELTLRDMPEAARALGLQVQILEASTSREIEEAFATLVRDRADALFIAGDGFFNSRRVQFATLAARDRIPTSCSTRDMAEAGLLMSYGADNVDMFHRVGVYTGQILKGADPADLPVLQSTKFEFVINMQTARALGLEVPNSLQLLADEVIE
;
A
#
# COMPACT_ATOMS: atom_id res chain seq x y z
N MET A 1 -0.97 -6.49 -31.04
CA MET A 1 -1.67 -6.56 -29.75
C MET A 1 -0.97 -5.61 -28.80
N PRO A 2 -1.64 -4.63 -28.18
CA PRO A 2 -0.99 -3.69 -27.27
C PRO A 2 -0.43 -4.44 -26.04
N VAL A 3 0.73 -3.97 -25.58
CA VAL A 3 1.38 -4.53 -24.38
C VAL A 3 1.17 -3.57 -23.23
N VAL A 4 0.49 -4.02 -22.19
CA VAL A 4 0.32 -3.32 -20.91
C VAL A 4 1.28 -3.95 -19.90
N THR A 5 1.99 -3.15 -19.15
CA THR A 5 2.84 -3.63 -18.06
C THR A 5 2.20 -3.34 -16.72
N PHE A 6 2.15 -4.35 -15.87
CA PHE A 6 1.65 -4.26 -14.50
C PHE A 6 2.84 -4.39 -13.55
N VAL A 7 3.21 -3.29 -12.90
CA VAL A 7 4.39 -3.23 -12.01
C VAL A 7 3.92 -3.00 -10.58
N THR A 8 4.29 -3.87 -9.66
CA THR A 8 3.92 -3.75 -8.25
C THR A 8 5.07 -4.13 -7.31
N GLY A 9 5.10 -3.55 -6.10
CA GLY A 9 6.06 -3.90 -5.05
C GLY A 9 5.76 -5.24 -4.36
N ARG A 10 4.57 -5.81 -4.58
CA ARG A 10 4.11 -7.07 -3.98
C ARG A 10 4.73 -8.28 -4.68
N PRO A 11 4.86 -9.44 -4.01
CA PRO A 11 5.20 -10.70 -4.68
C PRO A 11 3.98 -11.31 -5.39
N ALA A 12 4.25 -12.23 -6.32
CA ALA A 12 3.22 -12.87 -7.15
C ALA A 12 2.17 -13.64 -6.33
N ASP A 13 2.61 -14.42 -5.35
CA ASP A 13 1.78 -15.29 -4.50
C ASP A 13 0.78 -14.51 -3.63
N ALA A 14 1.17 -13.29 -3.18
CA ALA A 14 0.31 -12.40 -2.39
C ALA A 14 -0.55 -11.45 -3.24
N SER A 15 -0.59 -11.64 -4.56
CA SER A 15 -1.22 -10.67 -5.47
C SER A 15 -2.40 -11.21 -6.27
N ALA A 16 -2.78 -12.46 -6.08
CA ALA A 16 -3.80 -13.13 -6.91
C ALA A 16 -5.11 -12.33 -7.00
N ARG A 17 -5.69 -11.92 -5.87
CA ARG A 17 -6.95 -11.15 -5.85
C ARG A 17 -6.80 -9.73 -6.43
N HIS A 18 -5.65 -9.10 -6.23
CA HIS A 18 -5.36 -7.76 -6.77
C HIS A 18 -5.21 -7.81 -8.29
N THR A 19 -4.49 -8.83 -8.78
CA THR A 19 -4.34 -9.09 -10.21
C THR A 19 -5.68 -9.41 -10.88
N ALA A 20 -6.52 -10.23 -10.22
CA ALA A 20 -7.86 -10.52 -10.69
C ALA A 20 -8.74 -9.26 -10.77
N ALA A 21 -8.64 -8.36 -9.79
CA ALA A 21 -9.35 -7.09 -9.78
C ALA A 21 -8.90 -6.18 -10.93
N PHE A 22 -7.58 -6.05 -11.18
CA PHE A 22 -7.05 -5.31 -12.31
C PHE A 22 -7.55 -5.88 -13.65
N ARG A 23 -7.48 -7.21 -13.83
CA ARG A 23 -8.00 -7.88 -15.03
C ARG A 23 -9.49 -7.61 -15.22
N LYS A 24 -10.28 -7.73 -14.15
CA LYS A 24 -11.71 -7.45 -14.19
C LYS A 24 -12.00 -6.03 -14.68
N GLY A 25 -11.28 -5.02 -14.15
CA GLY A 25 -11.42 -3.64 -14.61
C GLY A 25 -11.03 -3.44 -16.08
N LEU A 26 -10.00 -4.18 -16.54
CA LEU A 26 -9.58 -4.17 -17.94
C LEU A 26 -10.64 -4.83 -18.84
N ASP A 27 -11.17 -6.00 -18.42
CA ASP A 27 -12.19 -6.75 -19.14
C ASP A 27 -13.50 -5.96 -19.30
N GLU A 28 -13.93 -5.22 -18.28
CA GLU A 28 -15.12 -4.35 -18.31
C GLU A 28 -15.01 -3.27 -19.38
N THR A 29 -13.81 -2.93 -19.81
CA THR A 29 -13.56 -2.03 -20.94
C THR A 29 -13.42 -2.73 -22.28
N GLY A 30 -13.58 -4.05 -22.33
CA GLY A 30 -13.49 -4.87 -23.54
C GLY A 30 -12.08 -5.33 -23.91
N TYR A 31 -11.10 -5.16 -23.00
CA TYR A 31 -9.74 -5.67 -23.20
C TYR A 31 -9.52 -6.93 -22.36
N VAL A 32 -9.52 -8.08 -23.02
CA VAL A 32 -9.37 -9.39 -22.42
C VAL A 32 -7.94 -9.89 -22.65
N GLU A 33 -7.24 -10.21 -21.55
CA GLU A 33 -5.87 -10.71 -21.58
C GLU A 33 -5.76 -11.95 -22.49
N ARG A 34 -4.71 -12.02 -23.32
CA ARG A 34 -4.44 -13.06 -24.32
C ARG A 34 -5.41 -13.12 -25.51
N GLN A 35 -6.46 -12.28 -25.55
CA GLN A 35 -7.35 -12.18 -26.71
C GLN A 35 -7.03 -10.93 -27.53
N ASN A 36 -7.01 -9.75 -26.92
CA ASN A 36 -6.80 -8.49 -27.60
C ASN A 36 -5.84 -7.53 -26.87
N VAL A 37 -5.28 -7.95 -25.71
CA VAL A 37 -4.25 -7.26 -24.97
C VAL A 37 -3.27 -8.26 -24.36
N THR A 38 -1.98 -7.91 -24.30
CA THR A 38 -0.96 -8.64 -23.54
C THR A 38 -0.71 -7.89 -22.25
N VAL A 39 -0.77 -8.57 -21.09
CA VAL A 39 -0.39 -8.01 -19.80
C VAL A 39 0.90 -8.68 -19.34
N GLU A 40 1.94 -7.88 -19.12
CA GLU A 40 3.21 -8.36 -18.56
C GLU A 40 3.30 -7.95 -17.09
N TYR A 41 3.50 -8.91 -16.21
CA TYR A 41 3.52 -8.72 -14.76
C TYR A 41 4.93 -8.65 -14.23
N TYR A 42 5.25 -7.59 -13.51
CA TYR A 42 6.53 -7.35 -12.86
C TYR A 42 6.35 -7.27 -11.35
N TRP A 43 6.75 -8.32 -10.67
CA TRP A 43 6.70 -8.48 -9.22
C TRP A 43 8.05 -8.07 -8.64
N LEU A 44 8.13 -6.98 -7.90
CA LEU A 44 9.40 -6.50 -7.39
C LEU A 44 9.79 -7.16 -6.06
N ASP A 45 8.82 -7.66 -5.29
CA ASP A 45 9.05 -8.23 -3.95
C ASP A 45 9.94 -7.32 -3.08
N GLY A 46 9.60 -6.01 -3.07
CA GLY A 46 10.32 -4.98 -2.34
C GLY A 46 11.66 -4.51 -2.95
N ARG A 47 12.10 -5.08 -4.06
CA ARG A 47 13.36 -4.69 -4.72
C ARG A 47 13.18 -3.45 -5.58
N TYR A 48 13.02 -2.30 -4.93
CA TYR A 48 12.79 -0.99 -5.58
C TYR A 48 14.01 -0.49 -6.36
N ASP A 49 15.22 -0.97 -6.06
CA ASP A 49 16.46 -0.74 -6.79
C ASP A 49 16.39 -1.14 -8.26
N ARG A 50 15.49 -2.08 -8.62
CA ARG A 50 15.29 -2.53 -10.00
C ARG A 50 14.43 -1.57 -10.85
N LEU A 51 13.73 -0.63 -10.24
CA LEU A 51 12.81 0.26 -10.95
C LEU A 51 13.46 1.05 -12.09
N PRO A 52 14.62 1.70 -11.93
CA PRO A 52 15.22 2.49 -13.01
C PRO A 52 15.53 1.65 -14.26
N SER A 53 16.14 0.48 -14.08
CA SER A 53 16.46 -0.41 -15.20
C SER A 53 15.23 -1.02 -15.86
N LEU A 54 14.21 -1.37 -15.07
CA LEU A 54 12.93 -1.85 -15.58
C LEU A 54 12.25 -0.78 -16.43
N MET A 55 12.10 0.44 -15.93
CA MET A 55 11.44 1.52 -16.67
C MET A 55 12.18 1.86 -17.97
N ALA A 56 13.50 1.89 -17.96
CA ALA A 56 14.30 2.08 -19.16
C ALA A 56 14.04 0.98 -20.22
N ASP A 57 13.91 -0.28 -19.80
CA ASP A 57 13.56 -1.39 -20.69
C ASP A 57 12.15 -1.22 -21.29
N LEU A 58 11.16 -0.91 -20.46
CA LEU A 58 9.77 -0.70 -20.92
C LEU A 58 9.67 0.43 -21.94
N VAL A 59 10.38 1.54 -21.71
CA VAL A 59 10.43 2.67 -22.64
C VAL A 59 11.09 2.26 -23.95
N ARG A 60 12.23 1.56 -23.92
CA ARG A 60 12.92 1.08 -25.12
C ARG A 60 12.00 0.16 -25.96
N ARG A 61 11.22 -0.68 -25.31
CA ARG A 61 10.28 -1.63 -25.93
C ARG A 61 8.99 -0.95 -26.42
N ARG A 62 8.77 0.33 -26.08
CA ARG A 62 7.59 1.10 -26.44
C ARG A 62 6.28 0.39 -26.06
N VAL A 63 6.20 -0.06 -24.79
CA VAL A 63 4.95 -0.65 -24.28
C VAL A 63 3.80 0.34 -24.39
N ALA A 64 2.58 -0.16 -24.52
CA ALA A 64 1.41 0.69 -24.74
C ALA A 64 1.04 1.50 -23.49
N ILE A 65 1.14 0.89 -22.30
CA ILE A 65 0.81 1.51 -21.01
C ILE A 65 1.70 0.93 -19.91
N ILE A 66 2.12 1.78 -18.97
CA ILE A 66 2.78 1.36 -17.73
C ILE A 66 1.77 1.55 -16.59
N ALA A 67 1.24 0.44 -16.04
CA ALA A 67 0.39 0.46 -14.86
C ALA A 67 1.23 0.17 -13.59
N THR A 68 1.12 1.06 -12.59
CA THR A 68 1.88 0.97 -11.33
C THR A 68 0.95 1.00 -10.10
N PRO A 69 0.02 0.01 -9.96
CA PRO A 69 -0.93 0.01 -8.87
C PRO A 69 -0.26 -0.27 -7.52
N GLY A 70 -0.47 0.62 -6.55
CA GLY A 70 0.00 0.45 -5.17
C GLY A 70 1.52 0.57 -4.97
N ILE A 71 2.22 1.22 -5.92
CA ILE A 71 3.67 1.43 -5.81
C ILE A 71 4.07 2.87 -6.22
N THR A 72 4.11 3.78 -5.24
CA THR A 72 4.44 5.20 -5.47
C THR A 72 5.81 5.37 -6.12
N ALA A 73 6.84 4.65 -5.65
CA ALA A 73 8.18 4.67 -6.25
C ALA A 73 8.16 4.22 -7.72
N GLY A 74 7.30 3.27 -8.09
CA GLY A 74 7.11 2.82 -9.47
C GLY A 74 6.50 3.90 -10.36
N ALA A 75 5.49 4.61 -9.86
CA ALA A 75 4.87 5.73 -10.57
C ALA A 75 5.88 6.86 -10.83
N GLN A 76 6.67 7.23 -9.82
CA GLN A 76 7.73 8.24 -9.96
C GLN A 76 8.82 7.80 -10.94
N ALA A 77 9.28 6.55 -10.85
CA ALA A 77 10.28 6.00 -11.77
C ALA A 77 9.76 5.97 -13.23
N ALA A 78 8.49 5.60 -13.45
CA ALA A 78 7.87 5.63 -14.77
C ALA A 78 7.78 7.07 -15.30
N LYS A 79 7.34 8.02 -14.47
CA LYS A 79 7.23 9.44 -14.85
C LYS A 79 8.57 10.06 -15.21
N ALA A 80 9.63 9.69 -14.48
CA ALA A 80 11.00 10.14 -14.78
C ALA A 80 11.55 9.53 -16.09
N ALA A 81 11.12 8.32 -16.45
CA ALA A 81 11.62 7.60 -17.62
C ALA A 81 10.93 7.99 -18.94
N THR A 82 9.71 8.48 -18.89
CA THR A 82 8.96 8.81 -20.13
C THR A 82 7.93 9.92 -19.93
N THR A 83 7.78 10.75 -20.96
CA THR A 83 6.69 11.73 -21.10
C THR A 83 5.67 11.30 -22.16
N ALA A 84 5.93 10.21 -22.90
CA ALA A 84 5.14 9.78 -24.04
C ALA A 84 4.27 8.54 -23.75
N ILE A 85 4.80 7.56 -23.00
CA ILE A 85 4.02 6.35 -22.68
C ILE A 85 3.02 6.69 -21.56
N PRO A 86 1.73 6.39 -21.73
CA PRO A 86 0.73 6.55 -20.68
C PRO A 86 1.07 5.77 -19.40
N ILE A 87 0.87 6.42 -18.26
CA ILE A 87 1.10 5.85 -16.94
C ILE A 87 -0.23 5.86 -16.18
N VAL A 88 -0.65 4.68 -15.68
CA VAL A 88 -1.81 4.56 -14.80
C VAL A 88 -1.34 4.13 -13.42
N PHE A 89 -1.39 5.04 -12.46
CA PHE A 89 -0.84 4.81 -11.13
C PHE A 89 -1.91 4.50 -10.07
N GLY A 90 -1.47 3.83 -8.98
CA GLY A 90 -2.13 3.83 -7.68
C GLY A 90 -1.12 4.33 -6.66
N VAL A 91 -1.34 5.52 -6.06
CA VAL A 91 -0.39 6.14 -5.14
C VAL A 91 -1.04 6.56 -3.83
N GLY A 92 -0.26 6.49 -2.76
CA GLY A 92 -0.74 6.82 -1.41
C GLY A 92 -0.54 8.28 -1.02
N ASP A 93 0.41 8.96 -1.62
CA ASP A 93 0.69 10.36 -1.37
C ASP A 93 0.05 11.26 -2.44
N ASP A 94 0.02 12.58 -2.21
CA ASP A 94 -0.54 13.57 -3.11
C ASP A 94 0.17 13.52 -4.49
N PRO A 95 -0.51 13.12 -5.57
CA PRO A 95 0.11 12.98 -6.88
C PRO A 95 0.54 14.32 -7.51
N VAL A 96 0.00 15.45 -7.06
CA VAL A 96 0.46 16.78 -7.47
C VAL A 96 1.81 17.08 -6.82
N ARG A 97 1.92 16.83 -5.51
CA ARG A 97 3.19 16.99 -4.78
C ARG A 97 4.28 16.04 -5.27
N LEU A 98 3.90 14.84 -5.68
CA LEU A 98 4.81 13.86 -6.29
C LEU A 98 5.26 14.25 -7.72
N GLY A 99 4.71 15.32 -8.32
CA GLY A 99 5.00 15.72 -9.68
C GLY A 99 4.46 14.79 -10.76
N LEU A 100 3.50 13.92 -10.41
CA LEU A 100 2.90 12.99 -11.37
C LEU A 100 1.89 13.69 -12.26
N VAL A 101 1.11 14.62 -11.72
CA VAL A 101 0.04 15.36 -12.39
C VAL A 101 0.04 16.83 -12.01
N ALA A 102 -0.54 17.68 -12.86
CA ALA A 102 -0.67 19.12 -12.60
C ALA A 102 -1.79 19.41 -11.58
N SER A 103 -2.91 18.68 -11.67
CA SER A 103 -4.00 18.71 -10.70
C SER A 103 -4.77 17.39 -10.70
N LEU A 104 -5.60 17.14 -9.70
CA LEU A 104 -6.43 15.91 -9.65
C LEU A 104 -7.52 15.91 -10.71
N SER A 105 -8.12 17.07 -10.98
CA SER A 105 -9.22 17.20 -11.94
C SER A 105 -8.74 17.23 -13.39
N ARG A 106 -7.51 17.73 -13.64
CA ARG A 106 -6.87 17.79 -14.97
C ARG A 106 -5.39 17.42 -14.82
N PRO A 107 -5.04 16.16 -15.02
CA PRO A 107 -3.66 15.68 -14.88
C PRO A 107 -2.67 16.40 -15.79
N GLY A 108 -3.05 16.73 -17.02
CA GLY A 108 -2.28 17.61 -17.92
C GLY A 108 -0.99 17.01 -18.47
N GLY A 109 -0.83 15.70 -18.44
CA GLY A 109 0.35 14.99 -18.93
C GLY A 109 0.07 13.53 -19.26
N ASN A 110 1.13 12.71 -19.31
CA ASN A 110 1.01 11.29 -19.66
C ASN A 110 0.60 10.37 -18.47
N ALA A 111 0.26 10.93 -17.31
CA ALA A 111 -0.04 10.13 -16.11
C ALA A 111 -1.42 10.48 -15.54
N THR A 112 -2.15 9.46 -15.12
CA THR A 112 -3.39 9.53 -14.34
C THR A 112 -3.52 8.30 -13.46
N GLY A 113 -4.56 8.20 -12.64
CA GLY A 113 -4.75 7.00 -11.81
C GLY A 113 -5.61 7.22 -10.57
N VAL A 114 -5.21 6.56 -9.47
CA VAL A 114 -5.95 6.54 -8.20
C VAL A 114 -5.06 7.02 -7.05
N ASN A 115 -5.56 7.93 -6.22
CA ASN A 115 -4.96 8.30 -4.95
C ASN A 115 -5.73 7.63 -3.80
N PHE A 116 -5.02 6.92 -2.91
CA PHE A 116 -5.61 6.22 -1.78
C PHE A 116 -5.24 6.82 -0.39
N PHE A 117 -4.80 8.08 -0.35
CA PHE A 117 -4.68 8.91 0.87
C PHE A 117 -3.96 8.27 2.06
N SER A 118 -2.74 7.75 1.86
CA SER A 118 -1.99 7.10 2.95
C SER A 118 -1.79 7.97 4.19
N ARG A 119 -1.71 9.29 4.04
CA ARG A 119 -1.48 10.23 5.14
C ARG A 119 -2.66 10.26 6.13
N GLU A 120 -3.84 10.59 5.62
CA GLU A 120 -5.08 10.70 6.40
C GLU A 120 -5.45 9.35 7.01
N ILE A 121 -5.22 8.27 6.24
CA ILE A 121 -5.44 6.90 6.67
C ILE A 121 -4.49 6.51 7.81
N ALA A 122 -3.21 6.89 7.74
CA ALA A 122 -2.23 6.55 8.77
C ALA A 122 -2.57 7.18 10.12
N ALA A 123 -2.95 8.47 10.13
CA ALA A 123 -3.37 9.16 11.35
C ALA A 123 -4.64 8.54 11.96
N LYS A 124 -5.66 8.26 11.12
CA LYS A 124 -6.88 7.59 11.58
C LYS A 124 -6.60 6.18 12.10
N ARG A 125 -5.73 5.43 11.40
CA ARG A 125 -5.32 4.08 11.83
C ARG A 125 -4.61 4.12 13.18
N LEU A 126 -3.76 5.12 13.42
CA LEU A 126 -3.10 5.29 14.72
C LEU A 126 -4.13 5.55 15.83
N GLY A 127 -5.15 6.39 15.57
CA GLY A 127 -6.24 6.64 16.52
C GLY A 127 -7.01 5.36 16.85
N LEU A 128 -7.48 4.62 15.84
CA LEU A 128 -8.18 3.33 16.03
C LEU A 128 -7.31 2.30 16.76
N PHE A 129 -6.00 2.30 16.48
CA PHE A 129 -5.06 1.42 17.16
C PHE A 129 -4.88 1.81 18.63
N HIS A 130 -4.79 3.09 18.93
CA HIS A 130 -4.74 3.58 20.31
C HIS A 130 -6.02 3.25 21.10
N ASP A 131 -7.19 3.38 20.47
CA ASP A 131 -8.46 2.99 21.09
C ASP A 131 -8.52 1.48 21.39
N LEU A 132 -7.86 0.66 20.58
CA LEU A 132 -7.78 -0.78 20.74
C LEU A 132 -6.75 -1.19 21.80
N VAL A 133 -5.69 -0.41 22.00
CA VAL A 133 -4.62 -0.64 22.99
C VAL A 133 -4.42 0.59 23.89
N PRO A 134 -5.43 1.01 24.67
CA PRO A 134 -5.45 2.31 25.35
C PRO A 134 -4.39 2.46 26.45
N LYS A 135 -3.75 1.37 26.87
CA LYS A 135 -2.64 1.38 27.84
C LYS A 135 -1.28 1.61 27.19
N ALA A 136 -1.21 1.55 25.83
CA ALA A 136 0.03 1.80 25.12
C ALA A 136 0.38 3.29 25.17
N THR A 137 1.60 3.58 25.56
CA THR A 137 2.16 4.94 25.59
C THR A 137 3.35 5.10 24.66
N ARG A 138 4.01 3.98 24.31
CA ARG A 138 5.19 3.93 23.43
C ARG A 138 4.91 3.05 22.23
N ILE A 139 4.80 3.67 21.06
CA ILE A 139 4.51 3.00 19.80
C ILE A 139 5.81 2.95 18.96
N ALA A 140 6.24 1.74 18.61
CA ALA A 140 7.23 1.60 17.55
C ALA A 140 6.56 1.78 16.19
N VAL A 141 7.20 2.52 15.30
CA VAL A 141 6.74 2.73 13.92
C VAL A 141 7.79 2.17 12.98
N LEU A 142 7.46 1.10 12.27
CA LEU A 142 8.36 0.45 11.33
C LEU A 142 8.15 0.97 9.92
N VAL A 143 9.23 1.45 9.30
CA VAL A 143 9.26 1.94 7.93
C VAL A 143 10.27 1.16 7.09
N ASN A 144 10.04 1.10 5.77
CA ASN A 144 11.00 0.54 4.82
C ASN A 144 11.74 1.68 4.11
N PRO A 145 13.01 1.98 4.44
CA PRO A 145 13.76 3.06 3.80
C PRO A 145 13.97 2.84 2.29
N ALA A 146 13.92 1.60 1.79
CA ALA A 146 13.97 1.32 0.36
C ALA A 146 12.70 1.81 -0.40
N ASN A 147 11.58 1.99 0.31
CA ASN A 147 10.36 2.63 -0.21
C ASN A 147 10.33 4.09 0.25
N GLN A 148 11.27 4.87 -0.25
CA GLN A 148 11.54 6.25 0.18
C GLN A 148 10.28 7.13 0.25
N PRO A 149 9.35 7.16 -0.73
CA PRO A 149 8.19 8.05 -0.66
C PRO A 149 7.29 7.79 0.56
N ILE A 150 7.07 6.53 0.91
CA ILE A 150 6.23 6.16 2.04
C ILE A 150 6.98 6.30 3.37
N ALA A 151 8.28 6.01 3.39
CA ALA A 151 9.12 6.22 4.56
C ALA A 151 9.15 7.71 4.94
N GLU A 152 9.47 8.60 4.01
CA GLU A 152 9.48 10.06 4.23
C GLU A 152 8.12 10.59 4.68
N LEU A 153 7.03 10.15 4.05
CA LEU A 153 5.67 10.49 4.43
C LEU A 153 5.40 10.11 5.90
N THR A 154 5.73 8.88 6.26
CA THR A 154 5.50 8.34 7.62
C THR A 154 6.35 9.08 8.65
N LEU A 155 7.64 9.26 8.38
CA LEU A 155 8.57 9.97 9.27
C LEU A 155 8.17 11.42 9.54
N ARG A 156 7.59 12.09 8.54
CA ARG A 156 7.13 13.47 8.67
C ARG A 156 5.84 13.58 9.49
N ASP A 157 4.85 12.71 9.22
CA ASP A 157 3.48 12.92 9.69
C ASP A 157 3.17 12.15 10.99
N MET A 158 3.80 11.00 11.22
CA MET A 158 3.53 10.15 12.38
C MET A 158 3.86 10.79 13.73
N PRO A 159 4.98 11.53 13.90
CA PRO A 159 5.28 12.18 15.18
C PRO A 159 4.24 13.19 15.62
N GLU A 160 3.64 13.93 14.68
CA GLU A 160 2.56 14.91 14.96
C GLU A 160 1.27 14.18 15.37
N ALA A 161 0.87 13.17 14.61
CA ALA A 161 -0.32 12.35 14.90
C ALA A 161 -0.22 11.66 16.27
N ALA A 162 0.96 11.12 16.61
CA ALA A 162 1.20 10.47 17.89
C ALA A 162 1.17 11.46 19.07
N ARG A 163 1.75 12.65 18.90
CA ARG A 163 1.74 13.70 19.91
C ARG A 163 0.31 14.14 20.23
N ALA A 164 -0.57 14.24 19.24
CA ALA A 164 -1.98 14.57 19.44
C ALA A 164 -2.73 13.55 20.30
N LEU A 165 -2.24 12.30 20.36
CA LEU A 165 -2.78 11.20 21.18
C LEU A 165 -1.99 10.97 22.48
N GLY A 166 -1.00 11.81 22.80
CA GLY A 166 -0.13 11.64 23.97
C GLY A 166 0.84 10.46 23.87
N LEU A 167 1.10 9.94 22.67
CA LEU A 167 1.96 8.79 22.41
C LEU A 167 3.41 9.20 22.14
N GLN A 168 4.35 8.39 22.60
CA GLN A 168 5.76 8.46 22.23
C GLN A 168 6.02 7.54 21.04
N VAL A 169 6.77 8.03 20.06
CA VAL A 169 7.12 7.26 18.85
C VAL A 169 8.59 6.90 18.85
N GLN A 170 8.86 5.64 18.57
CA GLN A 170 10.19 5.11 18.25
C GLN A 170 10.18 4.68 16.78
N ILE A 171 11.03 5.26 15.94
CA ILE A 171 11.17 4.84 14.56
C ILE A 171 12.11 3.65 14.47
N LEU A 172 11.69 2.62 13.74
CA LEU A 172 12.47 1.45 13.37
C LEU A 172 12.48 1.33 11.85
N GLU A 173 13.57 0.83 11.29
CA GLU A 173 13.76 0.66 9.85
C GLU A 173 14.03 -0.80 9.51
N ALA A 174 13.46 -1.29 8.40
CA ALA A 174 13.77 -2.60 7.86
C ALA A 174 13.50 -2.65 6.35
N SER A 175 14.45 -3.20 5.59
CA SER A 175 14.36 -3.47 4.15
C SER A 175 14.58 -4.94 3.81
N THR A 176 14.91 -5.76 4.81
CA THR A 176 15.18 -7.19 4.68
C THR A 176 14.50 -7.99 5.78
N SER A 177 14.30 -9.30 5.57
CA SER A 177 13.73 -10.21 6.59
C SER A 177 14.55 -10.21 7.88
N ARG A 178 15.89 -10.13 7.78
CA ARG A 178 16.77 -10.06 8.94
C ARG A 178 16.57 -8.77 9.72
N GLU A 179 16.47 -7.63 9.03
CA GLU A 179 16.23 -6.34 9.70
C GLU A 179 14.85 -6.27 10.36
N ILE A 180 13.83 -6.98 9.85
CA ILE A 180 12.55 -7.15 10.54
C ILE A 180 12.76 -7.86 11.89
N GLU A 181 13.56 -8.94 11.95
CA GLU A 181 13.88 -9.64 13.20
C GLU A 181 14.65 -8.74 14.17
N GLU A 182 15.62 -7.98 13.68
CA GLU A 182 16.40 -7.01 14.47
C GLU A 182 15.50 -5.87 15.01
N ALA A 183 14.53 -5.41 14.22
CA ALA A 183 13.54 -4.43 14.65
C ALA A 183 12.66 -4.97 15.79
N PHE A 184 12.19 -6.22 15.72
CA PHE A 184 11.44 -6.86 16.81
C PHE A 184 12.29 -7.04 18.05
N ALA A 185 13.55 -7.45 17.92
CA ALA A 185 14.48 -7.55 19.08
C ALA A 185 14.68 -6.18 19.75
N THR A 186 14.80 -5.11 18.95
CA THR A 186 14.91 -3.74 19.44
C THR A 186 13.65 -3.29 20.17
N LEU A 187 12.48 -3.56 19.58
CA LEU A 187 11.17 -3.25 20.15
C LEU A 187 10.98 -3.89 21.54
N VAL A 188 11.36 -5.18 21.69
CA VAL A 188 11.29 -5.91 22.97
C VAL A 188 12.29 -5.34 23.97
N ARG A 189 13.55 -5.12 23.57
CA ARG A 189 14.61 -4.56 24.43
C ARG A 189 14.19 -3.18 24.97
N ASP A 190 13.64 -2.34 24.12
CA ASP A 190 13.31 -0.96 24.44
C ASP A 190 11.88 -0.83 25.02
N ARG A 191 11.20 -1.97 25.20
CA ARG A 191 9.85 -2.08 25.81
C ARG A 191 8.81 -1.18 25.14
N ALA A 192 8.73 -1.20 23.80
CA ALA A 192 7.61 -0.60 23.11
C ALA A 192 6.33 -1.41 23.40
N ASP A 193 5.22 -0.70 23.59
CA ASP A 193 3.95 -1.31 23.97
C ASP A 193 3.21 -1.90 22.77
N ALA A 194 3.47 -1.37 21.58
CA ALA A 194 2.79 -1.78 20.34
C ALA A 194 3.60 -1.39 19.10
N LEU A 195 3.27 -2.01 17.96
CA LEU A 195 3.95 -1.80 16.67
C LEU A 195 2.97 -1.30 15.60
N PHE A 196 3.28 -0.15 15.02
CA PHE A 196 2.63 0.40 13.84
C PHE A 196 3.50 0.12 12.60
N ILE A 197 2.99 -0.67 11.66
CA ILE A 197 3.71 -1.04 10.43
C ILE A 197 3.25 -0.10 9.31
N ALA A 198 4.18 0.66 8.73
CA ALA A 198 3.90 1.51 7.58
C ALA A 198 3.46 0.68 6.35
N GLY A 199 2.71 1.29 5.44
CA GLY A 199 2.26 0.62 4.22
C GLY A 199 3.42 0.35 3.27
N ASP A 200 3.72 -0.92 3.00
CA ASP A 200 4.83 -1.31 2.13
C ASP A 200 4.59 -2.67 1.46
N GLY A 201 4.98 -2.80 0.19
CA GLY A 201 4.82 -4.03 -0.58
C GLY A 201 5.69 -5.18 -0.06
N PHE A 202 6.92 -4.90 0.35
CA PHE A 202 7.81 -5.88 0.96
C PHE A 202 7.26 -6.36 2.31
N PHE A 203 6.78 -5.45 3.18
CA PHE A 203 6.16 -5.84 4.45
C PHE A 203 4.94 -6.74 4.24
N ASN A 204 4.11 -6.46 3.26
CA ASN A 204 2.98 -7.33 2.90
C ASN A 204 3.45 -8.74 2.48
N SER A 205 4.58 -8.85 1.79
CA SER A 205 5.15 -10.15 1.43
C SER A 205 5.65 -10.94 2.64
N ARG A 206 6.00 -10.26 3.72
CA ARG A 206 6.49 -10.84 4.98
C ARG A 206 5.43 -10.97 6.07
N ARG A 207 4.14 -10.87 5.71
CA ARG A 207 3.00 -10.92 6.66
C ARG A 207 3.03 -12.09 7.63
N VAL A 208 3.44 -13.29 7.18
CA VAL A 208 3.57 -14.47 8.04
C VAL A 208 4.72 -14.32 9.04
N GLN A 209 5.86 -13.76 8.60
CA GLN A 209 6.98 -13.43 9.49
C GLN A 209 6.55 -12.44 10.57
N PHE A 210 5.86 -11.36 10.19
CA PHE A 210 5.32 -10.38 11.13
C PHE A 210 4.36 -11.02 12.13
N ALA A 211 3.41 -11.84 11.66
CA ALA A 211 2.44 -12.53 12.52
C ALA A 211 3.15 -13.45 13.53
N THR A 212 4.17 -14.20 13.08
CA THR A 212 4.95 -15.10 13.93
C THR A 212 5.71 -14.32 15.00
N LEU A 213 6.40 -13.25 14.64
CA LEU A 213 7.17 -12.42 15.56
C LEU A 213 6.26 -11.68 16.55
N ALA A 214 5.16 -11.10 16.08
CA ALA A 214 4.19 -10.41 16.92
C ALA A 214 3.53 -11.34 17.95
N ALA A 215 3.18 -12.56 17.54
CA ALA A 215 2.63 -13.58 18.44
C ALA A 215 3.66 -14.05 19.48
N ARG A 216 4.92 -14.32 19.04
CA ARG A 216 6.03 -14.73 19.93
C ARG A 216 6.28 -13.70 21.02
N ASP A 217 6.36 -12.44 20.64
CA ASP A 217 6.75 -11.34 21.52
C ASP A 217 5.54 -10.68 22.20
N ARG A 218 4.31 -11.16 21.88
CA ARG A 218 3.02 -10.64 22.39
C ARG A 218 2.84 -9.15 22.17
N ILE A 219 3.22 -8.66 20.97
CA ILE A 219 3.16 -7.26 20.58
C ILE A 219 1.89 -6.99 19.79
N PRO A 220 0.98 -6.12 20.27
CA PRO A 220 -0.13 -5.61 19.47
C PRO A 220 0.41 -4.91 18.21
N THR A 221 -0.23 -5.18 17.06
CA THR A 221 0.25 -4.69 15.76
C THR A 221 -0.85 -4.06 14.95
N SER A 222 -0.56 -2.92 14.33
CA SER A 222 -1.43 -2.26 13.36
C SER A 222 -0.76 -2.24 11.98
N CYS A 223 -1.52 -2.58 10.94
CA CYS A 223 -1.04 -2.63 9.56
C CYS A 223 -2.03 -1.96 8.59
N SER A 224 -1.62 -1.78 7.33
CA SER A 224 -2.41 -1.05 6.34
C SER A 224 -3.26 -1.92 5.42
N THR A 225 -3.13 -3.25 5.51
CA THR A 225 -3.81 -4.16 4.60
C THR A 225 -4.45 -5.33 5.34
N ARG A 226 -5.63 -5.70 4.88
CA ARG A 226 -6.39 -6.86 5.34
C ARG A 226 -5.55 -8.14 5.36
N ASP A 227 -4.75 -8.39 4.31
CA ASP A 227 -3.93 -9.61 4.19
C ASP A 227 -3.01 -9.83 5.41
N MET A 228 -2.56 -8.74 6.05
CA MET A 228 -1.74 -8.82 7.25
C MET A 228 -2.57 -9.16 8.50
N ALA A 229 -3.78 -8.60 8.63
CA ALA A 229 -4.70 -8.95 9.72
C ALA A 229 -5.15 -10.41 9.60
N GLU A 230 -5.47 -10.89 8.40
CA GLU A 230 -5.77 -12.30 8.11
C GLU A 230 -4.61 -13.23 8.45
N ALA A 231 -3.37 -12.78 8.30
CA ALA A 231 -2.18 -13.56 8.67
C ALA A 231 -1.95 -13.64 10.18
N GLY A 232 -2.68 -12.89 11.01
CA GLY A 232 -2.61 -12.94 12.47
C GLY A 232 -2.17 -11.65 13.16
N LEU A 233 -2.06 -10.52 12.44
CA LEU A 233 -1.85 -9.22 13.10
C LEU A 233 -3.15 -8.70 13.72
N LEU A 234 -3.06 -7.84 14.74
CA LEU A 234 -4.21 -7.46 15.56
C LEU A 234 -5.28 -6.68 14.78
N MET A 235 -4.86 -5.72 13.96
CA MET A 235 -5.79 -4.92 13.17
C MET A 235 -5.19 -4.38 11.88
N SER A 236 -6.06 -4.15 10.90
CA SER A 236 -5.71 -3.32 9.74
C SER A 236 -6.74 -2.21 9.54
N TYR A 237 -6.25 -1.05 9.09
CA TYR A 237 -7.08 0.02 8.54
C TYR A 237 -6.37 0.62 7.33
N GLY A 238 -7.02 0.59 6.18
CA GLY A 238 -6.45 1.06 4.93
C GLY A 238 -7.46 1.24 3.82
N ALA A 239 -7.00 1.70 2.67
CA ALA A 239 -7.85 1.75 1.48
C ALA A 239 -8.15 0.32 0.98
N ASP A 240 -9.34 0.12 0.41
CA ASP A 240 -9.66 -1.10 -0.32
C ASP A 240 -8.76 -1.21 -1.56
N ASN A 241 -7.70 -1.99 -1.41
CA ASN A 241 -6.76 -2.21 -2.49
C ASN A 241 -7.40 -2.93 -3.68
N VAL A 242 -8.38 -3.80 -3.47
CA VAL A 242 -9.07 -4.50 -4.56
C VAL A 242 -9.81 -3.50 -5.45
N ASP A 243 -10.53 -2.53 -4.85
CA ASP A 243 -11.18 -1.44 -5.59
C ASP A 243 -10.15 -0.57 -6.33
N MET A 244 -9.02 -0.23 -5.70
CA MET A 244 -7.97 0.56 -6.33
C MET A 244 -7.37 -0.15 -7.55
N PHE A 245 -7.01 -1.44 -7.43
CA PHE A 245 -6.47 -2.23 -8.53
C PHE A 245 -7.48 -2.38 -9.68
N HIS A 246 -8.77 -2.58 -9.35
CA HIS A 246 -9.85 -2.61 -10.34
C HIS A 246 -9.93 -1.30 -11.12
N ARG A 247 -9.95 -0.15 -10.43
CA ARG A 247 -10.00 1.18 -11.07
C ARG A 247 -8.79 1.46 -11.96
N VAL A 248 -7.59 1.04 -11.56
CA VAL A 248 -6.39 1.11 -12.40
C VAL A 248 -6.59 0.28 -13.67
N GLY A 249 -7.22 -0.89 -13.58
CA GLY A 249 -7.59 -1.72 -14.73
C GLY A 249 -8.55 -1.01 -15.68
N VAL A 250 -9.62 -0.39 -15.15
CA VAL A 250 -10.60 0.38 -15.92
C VAL A 250 -9.92 1.54 -16.65
N TYR A 251 -9.08 2.33 -15.98
CA TYR A 251 -8.37 3.45 -16.61
C TYR A 251 -7.38 2.98 -17.68
N THR A 252 -6.68 1.87 -17.43
CA THR A 252 -5.82 1.24 -18.44
C THR A 252 -6.61 0.92 -19.71
N GLY A 253 -7.79 0.33 -19.58
CA GLY A 253 -8.62 0.00 -20.74
C GLY A 253 -9.22 1.23 -21.41
N GLN A 254 -9.59 2.27 -20.68
CA GLN A 254 -10.07 3.54 -21.30
C GLN A 254 -8.98 4.20 -22.15
N ILE A 255 -7.72 4.19 -21.66
CA ILE A 255 -6.59 4.74 -22.42
C ILE A 255 -6.28 3.89 -23.66
N LEU A 256 -6.39 2.56 -23.56
CA LEU A 256 -6.28 1.69 -24.74
C LEU A 256 -7.37 1.96 -25.80
N LYS A 257 -8.55 2.49 -25.39
CA LYS A 257 -9.62 2.95 -26.28
C LYS A 257 -9.38 4.34 -26.87
N GLY A 258 -8.29 5.01 -26.48
CA GLY A 258 -7.93 6.33 -26.98
C GLY A 258 -8.26 7.51 -26.05
N ALA A 259 -8.65 7.25 -24.79
CA ALA A 259 -8.78 8.33 -23.81
C ALA A 259 -7.38 8.90 -23.50
N ASP A 260 -7.31 10.25 -23.43
CA ASP A 260 -6.06 10.93 -23.08
C ASP A 260 -5.87 10.90 -21.55
N PRO A 261 -4.73 10.40 -21.04
CA PRO A 261 -4.41 10.48 -19.59
C PRO A 261 -4.49 11.91 -19.04
N ALA A 262 -4.18 12.91 -19.87
CA ALA A 262 -4.22 14.32 -19.48
C ALA A 262 -5.62 14.80 -19.07
N ASP A 263 -6.67 14.21 -19.62
CA ASP A 263 -8.06 14.57 -19.41
C ASP A 263 -8.81 13.64 -18.44
N LEU A 264 -8.22 12.49 -18.07
CA LEU A 264 -8.81 11.56 -17.11
C LEU A 264 -8.49 12.01 -15.68
N PRO A 265 -9.49 12.47 -14.88
CA PRO A 265 -9.26 12.92 -13.51
C PRO A 265 -8.63 11.84 -12.64
N VAL A 266 -7.73 12.22 -11.74
CA VAL A 266 -7.25 11.27 -10.71
C VAL A 266 -8.38 10.92 -9.76
N LEU A 267 -8.72 9.64 -9.70
CA LEU A 267 -9.73 9.14 -8.77
C LEU A 267 -9.20 9.16 -7.34
N GLN A 268 -10.07 9.49 -6.41
CA GLN A 268 -9.78 9.38 -4.99
C GLN A 268 -10.47 8.14 -4.44
N SER A 269 -9.73 7.32 -3.66
CA SER A 269 -10.35 6.17 -2.99
C SER A 269 -11.36 6.65 -1.96
N THR A 270 -12.58 6.11 -2.04
CA THR A 270 -13.67 6.38 -1.09
C THR A 270 -13.99 5.16 -0.25
N LYS A 271 -13.40 4.02 -0.56
CA LYS A 271 -13.58 2.77 0.17
C LYS A 271 -12.37 2.51 1.04
N PHE A 272 -12.62 2.38 2.33
CA PHE A 272 -11.65 2.02 3.36
C PHE A 272 -12.14 0.77 4.06
N GLU A 273 -11.24 -0.01 4.60
CA GLU A 273 -11.56 -1.26 5.27
C GLU A 273 -10.89 -1.30 6.64
N PHE A 274 -11.69 -1.52 7.66
CA PHE A 274 -11.25 -1.73 9.04
C PHE A 274 -11.48 -3.18 9.43
N VAL A 275 -10.40 -3.91 9.70
CA VAL A 275 -10.46 -5.32 10.10
C VAL A 275 -9.82 -5.49 11.48
N ILE A 276 -10.48 -6.23 12.36
CA ILE A 276 -9.98 -6.61 13.69
C ILE A 276 -9.86 -8.12 13.76
N ASN A 277 -8.71 -8.62 14.21
CA ASN A 277 -8.51 -10.05 14.46
C ASN A 277 -8.75 -10.37 15.95
N MET A 278 -9.92 -10.94 16.24
CA MET A 278 -10.31 -11.29 17.61
C MET A 278 -9.53 -12.46 18.19
N GLN A 279 -9.04 -13.38 17.35
CA GLN A 279 -8.15 -14.45 17.83
C GLN A 279 -6.87 -13.85 18.40
N THR A 280 -6.28 -12.91 17.67
CA THR A 280 -5.06 -12.19 18.11
C THR A 280 -5.35 -11.32 19.33
N ALA A 281 -6.48 -10.60 19.36
CA ALA A 281 -6.87 -9.81 20.53
C ALA A 281 -6.98 -10.68 21.80
N ARG A 282 -7.69 -11.83 21.71
CA ARG A 282 -7.81 -12.80 22.82
C ARG A 282 -6.44 -13.35 23.27
N ALA A 283 -5.57 -13.72 22.32
CA ALA A 283 -4.21 -14.22 22.62
C ALA A 283 -3.35 -13.18 23.34
N LEU A 284 -3.56 -11.90 23.05
CA LEU A 284 -2.89 -10.78 23.70
C LEU A 284 -3.53 -10.38 25.05
N GLY A 285 -4.72 -10.92 25.38
CA GLY A 285 -5.49 -10.54 26.56
C GLY A 285 -6.12 -9.15 26.46
N LEU A 286 -6.44 -8.71 25.24
CA LEU A 286 -7.05 -7.42 24.97
C LEU A 286 -8.58 -7.57 24.93
N GLU A 287 -9.27 -6.66 25.61
CA GLU A 287 -10.72 -6.48 25.47
C GLU A 287 -10.97 -5.48 24.34
N VAL A 288 -11.61 -5.93 23.28
CA VAL A 288 -11.99 -5.08 22.15
C VAL A 288 -13.30 -4.38 22.46
N PRO A 289 -13.34 -3.03 22.54
CA PRO A 289 -14.58 -2.30 22.81
C PRO A 289 -15.66 -2.61 21.76
N ASN A 290 -16.91 -2.76 22.20
CA ASN A 290 -18.03 -3.00 21.29
C ASN A 290 -18.16 -1.92 20.21
N SER A 291 -17.85 -0.67 20.55
CA SER A 291 -17.83 0.46 19.59
C SER A 291 -16.87 0.22 18.41
N LEU A 292 -15.70 -0.36 18.67
CA LEU A 292 -14.74 -0.69 17.62
C LEU A 292 -15.18 -1.92 16.80
N GLN A 293 -15.78 -2.93 17.46
CA GLN A 293 -16.33 -4.09 16.74
C GLN A 293 -17.46 -3.69 15.79
N LEU A 294 -18.33 -2.76 16.19
CA LEU A 294 -19.41 -2.23 15.35
C LEU A 294 -18.90 -1.31 14.23
N LEU A 295 -17.75 -0.68 14.42
CA LEU A 295 -17.11 0.18 13.42
C LEU A 295 -16.32 -0.63 12.39
N ALA A 296 -15.89 -1.83 12.73
CA ALA A 296 -15.12 -2.69 11.84
C ALA A 296 -15.98 -3.19 10.68
N ASP A 297 -15.43 -3.16 9.47
CA ASP A 297 -16.05 -3.76 8.28
C ASP A 297 -16.02 -5.30 8.39
N GLU A 298 -15.02 -5.83 9.10
CA GLU A 298 -14.89 -7.25 9.39
C GLU A 298 -14.22 -7.53 10.73
N VAL A 299 -14.72 -8.53 11.40
CA VAL A 299 -14.16 -9.09 12.64
C VAL A 299 -13.79 -10.56 12.36
N ILE A 300 -12.50 -10.88 12.36
CA ILE A 300 -11.98 -12.25 12.19
C ILE A 300 -12.06 -12.96 13.54
N GLU A 301 -12.86 -14.03 13.61
CA GLU A 301 -13.11 -14.83 14.84
C GLU A 301 -12.18 -16.04 14.98
#